data_c23144cdaf33c1a8eb92d2faa26be967
#
_entry.id   c23144cdaf33c1a8eb92d2faa26be967
#
_cell.length_a   1.000
_cell.length_b   1.000
_cell.length_c   1.000
_cell.angle_alpha   90.00
_cell.angle_beta   90.00
_cell.angle_gamma   90.00
#
_symmetry.space_group_name_H-M   'P 1'
#
loop_
_entity.id
_entity.type
_entity.pdbx_description
1 polymer ?
#
loop_
_entity_poly.entity_id
_entity_poly.type
_entity_poly.pdbx_seq_one_letter_code
_entity_poly.pdbx_strand_id
1 'polypeptide(L)'
;MPLGDKPMAKSKKAKAHGSGETSSPVNVPPVVAATVEYENWLRERVAVVESDLRQKYTQMRKEPFAFLRATFYRWSMLWPQVCPGLADAPELLAIGDLHVENFGTWRDLEGRLVWGINDFDEVAEMPYTIDLVRLVTSVILAKRQNELAIDAEHAADAVLEGYSQWLETGGGPFILEESHPGLRAMALSAERDPIAFWSKLKDSPQLEPPKRVRRLMDQSLPGGVSEIRFLHRVAGIGSLGRPRYVEVGSCNGGKIAREAKAWLPSAWSWARGRVKEHAYSVRMLKHAVRQPDPYYSVEAGWVVRRIGPHCGRIELGQFPKRRDERLILRDMGRETANVHLASPKRRDEILGDLADRKPGWLVEAGRAMAEATEQDWENFRTSQFARDNSHAEKGPEHGG
;
A
#
# COMPACT_ATOMS: atom_id res chain seq x y z
N MET A 1 5.85 5.97 78.45
CA MET A 1 6.86 6.79 77.79
C MET A 1 7.73 5.91 76.95
N PRO A 2 7.69 6.09 75.67
CA PRO A 2 8.84 5.90 74.80
C PRO A 2 9.07 7.11 73.88
N LEU A 3 10.33 7.25 73.53
CA LEU A 3 10.98 8.34 72.80
C LEU A 3 10.61 8.44 71.35
N GLY A 4 10.55 9.69 70.88
CA GLY A 4 10.17 10.02 69.51
C GLY A 4 11.27 9.76 68.47
N ASP A 5 10.85 9.30 67.31
CA ASP A 5 11.65 9.23 66.09
C ASP A 5 11.38 10.44 65.21
N LYS A 6 12.47 11.12 64.82
CA LYS A 6 12.48 12.22 63.84
C LYS A 6 12.44 11.66 62.40
N PRO A 7 11.72 12.27 61.45
CA PRO A 7 11.75 11.85 60.08
C PRO A 7 12.99 12.34 59.31
N MET A 8 13.66 11.41 58.64
CA MET A 8 14.77 11.68 57.71
C MET A 8 14.28 12.39 56.41
N ALA A 9 15.00 13.43 56.05
CA ALA A 9 14.78 14.21 54.83
C ALA A 9 15.09 13.38 53.57
N LYS A 10 14.12 13.30 52.64
CA LYS A 10 14.32 12.71 51.33
C LYS A 10 15.07 13.66 50.39
N SER A 11 16.30 13.27 50.03
CA SER A 11 17.12 13.89 48.98
C SER A 11 16.41 13.82 47.64
N LYS A 12 16.16 14.99 47.01
CA LYS A 12 15.72 15.10 45.61
C LYS A 12 16.90 14.79 44.68
N LYS A 13 16.87 13.62 44.00
CA LYS A 13 17.74 13.35 42.86
C LYS A 13 17.29 14.24 41.71
N ALA A 14 18.12 15.16 41.26
CA ALA A 14 17.97 15.91 40.04
C ALA A 14 18.07 14.91 38.86
N LYS A 15 17.05 14.89 37.97
CA LYS A 15 17.12 14.22 36.69
C LYS A 15 18.08 15.01 35.78
N ALA A 16 19.19 14.37 35.41
CA ALA A 16 20.04 14.86 34.36
C ALA A 16 19.25 14.81 33.03
N HIS A 17 19.16 15.97 32.37
CA HIS A 17 18.73 16.05 30.98
C HIS A 17 19.79 15.34 30.13
N GLY A 18 19.41 14.25 29.51
CA GLY A 18 20.21 13.61 28.48
C GLY A 18 20.37 14.56 27.29
N SER A 19 21.63 14.90 27.02
CA SER A 19 22.04 15.60 25.84
C SER A 19 21.52 14.85 24.60
N GLY A 20 20.67 15.50 23.78
CA GLY A 20 20.22 14.99 22.50
C GLY A 20 21.44 14.74 21.61
N GLU A 21 21.67 13.49 21.26
CA GLU A 21 22.52 13.15 20.14
C GLU A 21 21.86 13.71 18.88
N THR A 22 22.41 14.79 18.34
CA THR A 22 22.10 15.25 16.99
C THR A 22 22.56 14.17 16.03
N SER A 23 21.63 13.33 15.57
CA SER A 23 21.90 12.38 14.52
C SER A 23 22.41 13.14 13.29
N SER A 24 23.64 12.84 12.88
CA SER A 24 24.21 13.34 11.62
C SER A 24 23.18 13.10 10.50
N PRO A 25 23.03 14.02 9.52
CA PRO A 25 22.09 13.82 8.42
C PRO A 25 22.44 12.50 7.72
N VAL A 26 21.51 11.55 7.75
CA VAL A 26 21.66 10.29 7.04
C VAL A 26 21.77 10.64 5.56
N ASN A 27 22.95 10.41 4.98
CA ASN A 27 23.20 10.69 3.57
C ASN A 27 22.39 9.68 2.74
N VAL A 28 21.25 10.10 2.19
CA VAL A 28 20.41 9.23 1.33
C VAL A 28 21.15 9.02 0.01
N PRO A 29 21.44 7.77 -0.39
CA PRO A 29 22.14 7.49 -1.63
C PRO A 29 21.35 7.96 -2.86
N PRO A 30 22.01 8.20 -4.01
CA PRO A 30 21.31 8.46 -5.28
C PRO A 30 20.26 7.37 -5.58
N VAL A 31 19.17 7.73 -6.26
CA VAL A 31 18.01 6.84 -6.49
C VAL A 31 18.40 5.51 -7.16
N VAL A 32 19.31 5.51 -8.12
CA VAL A 32 19.78 4.27 -8.79
C VAL A 32 20.52 3.37 -7.79
N ALA A 33 21.39 3.93 -6.97
CA ALA A 33 22.12 3.17 -5.96
C ALA A 33 21.16 2.56 -4.92
N ALA A 34 20.17 3.34 -4.45
CA ALA A 34 19.12 2.86 -3.56
C ALA A 34 18.28 1.73 -4.19
N THR A 35 18.00 1.83 -5.50
CA THR A 35 17.27 0.79 -6.25
C THR A 35 18.07 -0.50 -6.28
N VAL A 36 19.35 -0.44 -6.66
CA VAL A 36 20.22 -1.61 -6.73
C VAL A 36 20.40 -2.26 -5.36
N GLU A 37 20.59 -1.47 -4.31
CA GLU A 37 20.73 -1.96 -2.94
C GLU A 37 19.47 -2.70 -2.46
N TYR A 38 18.29 -2.10 -2.68
CA TYR A 38 17.01 -2.73 -2.32
C TYR A 38 16.78 -4.03 -3.11
N GLU A 39 17.08 -4.05 -4.39
CA GLU A 39 16.90 -5.25 -5.23
C GLU A 39 17.90 -6.37 -4.91
N ASN A 40 19.13 -6.03 -4.51
CA ASN A 40 20.06 -7.03 -3.99
C ASN A 40 19.50 -7.66 -2.71
N TRP A 41 18.94 -6.86 -1.81
CA TRP A 41 18.25 -7.35 -0.63
C TRP A 41 17.03 -8.24 -0.97
N LEU A 42 16.29 -7.95 -2.07
CA LEU A 42 15.22 -8.82 -2.57
C LEU A 42 15.76 -10.17 -3.05
N ARG A 43 16.85 -10.16 -3.84
CA ARG A 43 17.49 -11.37 -4.39
C ARG A 43 18.01 -12.33 -3.32
N GLU A 44 18.42 -11.81 -2.18
CA GLU A 44 18.81 -12.63 -1.03
C GLU A 44 17.61 -13.39 -0.40
N ARG A 45 16.37 -12.98 -0.63
CA ARG A 45 15.17 -13.48 0.04
C ARG A 45 14.23 -14.27 -0.84
N VAL A 46 14.16 -13.94 -2.12
CA VAL A 46 13.27 -14.59 -3.07
C VAL A 46 13.95 -14.82 -4.42
N ALA A 47 13.50 -15.85 -5.14
CA ALA A 47 13.89 -16.07 -6.53
C ALA A 47 13.24 -14.98 -7.40
N VAL A 48 13.93 -13.86 -7.61
CA VAL A 48 13.42 -12.73 -8.36
C VAL A 48 13.13 -13.10 -9.81
N VAL A 49 11.99 -12.64 -10.34
CA VAL A 49 11.61 -12.79 -11.74
C VAL A 49 12.17 -11.59 -12.52
N GLU A 50 13.33 -11.77 -13.15
CA GLU A 50 14.06 -10.67 -13.80
C GLU A 50 13.31 -10.03 -14.98
N SER A 51 12.46 -10.79 -15.70
CA SER A 51 11.59 -10.23 -16.74
C SER A 51 10.59 -9.22 -16.17
N ASP A 52 10.04 -9.49 -14.99
CA ASP A 52 9.10 -8.62 -14.31
C ASP A 52 9.80 -7.36 -13.77
N LEU A 53 11.07 -7.48 -13.29
CA LEU A 53 11.86 -6.31 -12.92
C LEU A 53 12.13 -5.39 -14.12
N ARG A 54 12.49 -5.93 -15.28
CA ARG A 54 12.64 -5.12 -16.50
C ARG A 54 11.33 -4.40 -16.86
N GLN A 55 10.19 -5.07 -16.71
CA GLN A 55 8.90 -4.44 -16.92
C GLN A 55 8.62 -3.35 -15.87
N LYS A 56 9.00 -3.57 -14.60
CA LYS A 56 8.94 -2.55 -13.54
C LYS A 56 9.70 -1.29 -13.93
N TYR A 57 10.95 -1.41 -14.38
CA TYR A 57 11.74 -0.26 -14.81
C TYR A 57 11.12 0.46 -16.01
N THR A 58 10.58 -0.28 -16.97
CA THR A 58 9.86 0.29 -18.11
C THR A 58 8.67 1.13 -17.66
N GLN A 59 7.90 0.66 -16.68
CA GLN A 59 6.78 1.43 -16.12
C GLN A 59 7.24 2.61 -15.26
N MET A 60 8.29 2.43 -14.45
CA MET A 60 8.87 3.50 -13.63
C MET A 60 9.37 4.69 -14.47
N ARG A 61 9.88 4.44 -15.68
CA ARG A 61 10.37 5.51 -16.57
C ARG A 61 9.25 6.37 -17.17
N LYS A 62 8.03 5.83 -17.30
CA LYS A 62 6.94 6.50 -18.01
C LYS A 62 6.51 7.78 -17.31
N GLU A 63 6.26 7.71 -16.02
CA GLU A 63 5.60 8.78 -15.28
C GLU A 63 5.86 8.76 -13.77
N PRO A 64 5.83 9.92 -13.10
CA PRO A 64 6.12 10.03 -11.67
C PRO A 64 5.15 9.24 -10.78
N PHE A 65 3.87 9.12 -11.14
CA PHE A 65 2.91 8.35 -10.34
C PHE A 65 3.22 6.85 -10.37
N ALA A 66 3.59 6.30 -11.54
CA ALA A 66 4.05 4.91 -11.63
C ALA A 66 5.37 4.71 -10.84
N PHE A 67 6.28 5.68 -10.90
CA PHE A 67 7.51 5.66 -10.12
C PHE A 67 7.24 5.66 -8.61
N LEU A 68 6.34 6.53 -8.11
CA LEU A 68 5.91 6.54 -6.71
C LEU A 68 5.47 5.14 -6.26
N ARG A 69 4.56 4.50 -7.00
CA ARG A 69 4.01 3.17 -6.70
C ARG A 69 5.02 2.03 -6.74
N ALA A 70 6.12 2.22 -7.47
CA ALA A 70 7.17 1.23 -7.62
C ALA A 70 8.26 1.32 -6.54
N THR A 71 8.35 2.44 -5.82
CA THR A 71 9.57 2.81 -5.07
C THR A 71 9.29 3.20 -3.61
N PHE A 72 8.44 2.44 -2.92
CA PHE A 72 8.19 2.70 -1.48
C PHE A 72 9.47 2.62 -0.64
N TYR A 73 10.44 1.77 -1.00
CA TYR A 73 11.77 1.74 -0.37
C TYR A 73 12.44 3.11 -0.44
N ARG A 74 12.35 3.82 -1.57
CA ARG A 74 12.93 5.14 -1.75
C ARG A 74 12.17 6.20 -0.93
N TRP A 75 10.83 6.16 -0.95
CA TRP A 75 9.99 6.98 -0.08
C TRP A 75 10.40 6.85 1.39
N SER A 76 10.61 5.63 1.85
CA SER A 76 11.00 5.33 3.23
C SER A 76 12.34 5.97 3.62
N MET A 77 13.28 6.07 2.69
CA MET A 77 14.56 6.75 2.89
C MET A 77 14.42 8.28 2.91
N LEU A 78 13.58 8.85 2.03
CA LEU A 78 13.40 10.29 1.89
C LEU A 78 12.58 10.90 3.04
N TRP A 79 11.63 10.14 3.58
CA TRP A 79 10.66 10.60 4.56
C TRP A 79 11.23 11.43 5.70
N PRO A 80 12.25 10.99 6.46
CA PRO A 80 12.78 11.76 7.60
C PRO A 80 13.50 13.04 7.19
N GLN A 81 13.89 13.16 5.92
CA GLN A 81 14.59 14.34 5.40
C GLN A 81 13.62 15.38 4.85
N VAL A 82 12.61 14.93 4.11
CA VAL A 82 11.63 15.81 3.46
C VAL A 82 10.53 16.25 4.43
N CYS A 83 10.15 15.37 5.36
CA CYS A 83 9.09 15.62 6.33
C CYS A 83 9.55 15.39 7.79
N PRO A 84 10.64 16.01 8.26
CA PRO A 84 11.18 15.74 9.61
C PRO A 84 10.16 16.02 10.72
N GLY A 85 9.34 17.09 10.61
CA GLY A 85 8.30 17.42 11.58
C GLY A 85 7.11 16.47 11.65
N LEU A 86 7.04 15.49 10.72
CA LEU A 86 6.01 14.45 10.71
C LEU A 86 6.56 13.07 11.07
N ALA A 87 7.88 12.93 11.15
CA ALA A 87 8.54 11.66 11.45
C ALA A 87 8.36 11.24 12.92
N ASP A 88 8.11 12.21 13.83
CA ASP A 88 7.91 11.99 15.27
C ASP A 88 6.42 11.85 15.66
N ALA A 89 5.51 11.81 14.67
CA ALA A 89 4.09 11.59 14.93
C ALA A 89 3.83 10.20 15.57
N PRO A 90 2.71 10.02 16.29
CA PRO A 90 2.35 8.73 16.89
C PRO A 90 2.44 7.57 15.90
N GLU A 91 3.19 6.52 16.29
CA GLU A 91 3.34 5.31 15.48
C GLU A 91 2.19 4.33 15.72
N LEU A 92 1.76 3.70 14.62
CA LEU A 92 0.76 2.64 14.60
C LEU A 92 1.06 1.64 13.49
N LEU A 93 0.20 0.64 13.31
CA LEU A 93 0.24 -0.18 12.10
C LEU A 93 -0.29 0.65 10.93
N ALA A 94 0.60 1.12 10.06
CA ALA A 94 0.27 1.86 8.84
C ALA A 94 0.48 1.00 7.59
N ILE A 95 -0.17 1.38 6.49
CA ILE A 95 -0.11 0.69 5.19
C ILE A 95 1.26 0.88 4.54
N GLY A 96 1.82 2.08 4.65
CA GLY A 96 3.10 2.48 4.07
C GLY A 96 2.98 2.85 2.59
N ASP A 97 2.76 1.89 1.71
CA ASP A 97 2.60 2.16 0.26
C ASP A 97 1.17 2.56 -0.11
N LEU A 98 0.56 3.49 0.65
CA LEU A 98 -0.79 3.94 0.39
C LEU A 98 -0.84 4.97 -0.75
N HIS A 99 -1.69 4.75 -1.74
CA HIS A 99 -1.95 5.65 -2.87
C HIS A 99 -3.36 5.43 -3.44
N VAL A 100 -3.84 6.33 -4.29
CA VAL A 100 -5.23 6.32 -4.82
C VAL A 100 -5.65 5.02 -5.50
N GLU A 101 -4.72 4.23 -6.04
CA GLU A 101 -5.01 2.91 -6.62
C GLU A 101 -4.80 1.73 -5.66
N ASN A 102 -4.62 1.99 -4.34
CA ASN A 102 -4.58 0.92 -3.34
C ASN A 102 -5.96 0.52 -2.84
N PHE A 103 -6.99 1.15 -3.35
CA PHE A 103 -8.37 0.85 -3.00
C PHE A 103 -9.00 -0.07 -4.04
N GLY A 104 -9.86 -0.95 -3.57
CA GLY A 104 -10.49 -1.93 -4.42
C GLY A 104 -11.65 -2.60 -3.74
N THR A 105 -12.07 -3.72 -4.30
CA THR A 105 -13.22 -4.47 -3.80
C THR A 105 -12.85 -5.91 -3.49
N TRP A 106 -13.63 -6.50 -2.64
CA TRP A 106 -13.68 -7.95 -2.39
C TRP A 106 -15.10 -8.34 -1.98
N ARG A 107 -15.35 -9.63 -1.83
CA ARG A 107 -16.60 -10.10 -1.25
C ARG A 107 -16.33 -10.68 0.13
N ASP A 108 -17.17 -10.31 1.10
CA ASP A 108 -17.10 -10.87 2.45
C ASP A 108 -17.61 -12.31 2.51
N LEU A 109 -17.76 -12.85 3.71
CA LEU A 109 -18.24 -14.23 3.92
C LEU A 109 -19.68 -14.42 3.45
N GLU A 110 -20.52 -13.39 3.56
CA GLU A 110 -21.91 -13.38 3.09
C GLU A 110 -22.03 -13.11 1.58
N GLY A 111 -20.91 -12.93 0.88
CA GLY A 111 -20.89 -12.61 -0.55
C GLY A 111 -21.17 -11.15 -0.88
N ARG A 112 -21.31 -10.26 0.11
CA ARG A 112 -21.58 -8.83 -0.10
C ARG A 112 -20.34 -8.13 -0.64
N LEU A 113 -20.54 -7.19 -1.54
CA LEU A 113 -19.45 -6.39 -2.10
C LEU A 113 -18.98 -5.36 -1.09
N VAL A 114 -17.72 -5.43 -0.74
CA VAL A 114 -17.02 -4.53 0.19
C VAL A 114 -15.98 -3.73 -0.58
N TRP A 115 -15.76 -2.48 -0.16
CA TRP A 115 -14.72 -1.62 -0.70
C TRP A 115 -13.74 -1.19 0.39
N GLY A 116 -12.50 -0.94 0.01
CA GLY A 116 -11.47 -0.41 0.89
C GLY A 116 -10.06 -0.70 0.40
N ILE A 117 -9.07 -0.51 1.26
CA ILE A 117 -7.67 -0.81 0.98
C ILE A 117 -7.51 -2.31 0.76
N ASN A 118 -6.80 -2.72 -0.30
CA ASN A 118 -6.64 -4.12 -0.67
C ASN A 118 -5.19 -4.57 -0.96
N ASP A 119 -4.20 -3.74 -0.66
CA ASP A 119 -2.77 -4.11 -0.67
C ASP A 119 -2.12 -3.79 0.68
N PHE A 120 -1.56 -4.81 1.32
CA PHE A 120 -1.01 -4.78 2.68
C PHE A 120 0.44 -5.26 2.72
N ASP A 121 1.15 -5.19 1.60
CA ASP A 121 2.52 -5.71 1.47
C ASP A 121 3.53 -4.95 2.32
N GLU A 122 3.31 -3.66 2.53
CA GLU A 122 4.25 -2.75 3.18
C GLU A 122 3.84 -2.37 4.62
N VAL A 123 2.84 -3.08 5.19
CA VAL A 123 2.38 -2.81 6.55
C VAL A 123 3.51 -2.96 7.56
N ALA A 124 3.73 -1.90 8.35
CA ALA A 124 4.70 -1.88 9.45
C ALA A 124 4.26 -0.87 10.53
N GLU A 125 4.99 -0.84 11.64
CA GLU A 125 4.86 0.22 12.65
C GLU A 125 5.52 1.49 12.10
N MET A 126 4.72 2.52 11.82
CA MET A 126 5.13 3.80 11.20
C MET A 126 4.33 4.96 11.78
N PRO A 127 4.81 6.21 11.67
CA PRO A 127 4.01 7.39 11.96
C PRO A 127 2.72 7.38 11.11
N TYR A 128 1.57 7.64 11.74
CA TYR A 128 0.27 7.62 11.03
C TYR A 128 0.23 8.60 9.84
N THR A 129 1.01 9.66 9.92
CA THR A 129 1.11 10.72 8.91
C THR A 129 1.63 10.22 7.57
N ILE A 130 2.40 9.12 7.55
CA ILE A 130 3.00 8.60 6.32
C ILE A 130 1.94 8.19 5.28
N ASP A 131 0.87 7.53 5.75
CA ASP A 131 -0.22 7.10 4.87
C ASP A 131 -1.01 8.29 4.31
N LEU A 132 -1.31 9.28 5.14
CA LEU A 132 -2.05 10.47 4.71
C LEU A 132 -1.24 11.29 3.70
N VAL A 133 0.04 11.54 3.99
CA VAL A 133 0.91 12.30 3.08
C VAL A 133 1.12 11.55 1.77
N ARG A 134 1.34 10.23 1.83
CA ARG A 134 1.54 9.45 0.62
C ARG A 134 0.28 9.37 -0.25
N LEU A 135 -0.89 9.26 0.36
CA LEU A 135 -2.17 9.33 -0.36
C LEU A 135 -2.32 10.68 -1.08
N VAL A 136 -2.12 11.80 -0.39
CA VAL A 136 -2.22 13.14 -0.99
C VAL A 136 -1.14 13.37 -2.05
N THR A 137 0.11 12.91 -1.82
CA THR A 137 1.17 12.94 -2.83
C THR A 137 0.73 12.20 -4.10
N SER A 138 0.11 11.05 -3.97
CA SER A 138 -0.38 10.26 -5.10
C SER A 138 -1.47 10.98 -5.90
N VAL A 139 -2.35 11.76 -5.23
CA VAL A 139 -3.34 12.63 -5.89
C VAL A 139 -2.64 13.75 -6.68
N ILE A 140 -1.66 14.40 -6.07
CA ILE A 140 -0.91 15.49 -6.73
C ILE A 140 -0.24 14.99 -8.02
N LEU A 141 0.42 13.84 -7.96
CA LEU A 141 1.09 13.25 -9.12
C LEU A 141 0.09 12.79 -10.18
N ALA A 142 -1.01 12.15 -9.80
CA ALA A 142 -2.07 11.73 -10.72
C ALA A 142 -2.73 12.93 -11.42
N LYS A 143 -2.95 14.05 -10.70
CA LYS A 143 -3.46 15.28 -11.29
C LYS A 143 -2.50 15.86 -12.33
N ARG A 144 -1.20 15.91 -12.05
CA ARG A 144 -0.18 16.40 -13.00
C ARG A 144 -0.14 15.59 -14.30
N GLN A 145 -0.68 14.36 -14.29
CA GLN A 145 -0.83 13.49 -15.45
C GLN A 145 -2.25 13.50 -16.07
N ASN A 146 -3.11 14.44 -15.63
CA ASN A 146 -4.51 14.56 -16.04
C ASN A 146 -5.40 13.32 -15.72
N GLU A 147 -4.99 12.48 -14.77
CA GLU A 147 -5.77 11.34 -14.30
C GLU A 147 -6.86 11.77 -13.29
N LEU A 148 -6.62 12.88 -12.58
CA LEU A 148 -7.55 13.50 -11.62
C LEU A 148 -7.69 15.00 -11.93
N ALA A 149 -8.85 15.59 -11.57
CA ALA A 149 -9.13 17.01 -11.79
C ALA A 149 -9.03 17.85 -10.50
N ILE A 150 -9.24 17.24 -9.32
CA ILE A 150 -9.24 17.93 -8.03
C ILE A 150 -7.87 18.56 -7.72
N ASP A 151 -7.86 19.76 -7.12
CA ASP A 151 -6.61 20.38 -6.69
C ASP A 151 -6.10 19.80 -5.35
N ALA A 152 -4.83 20.08 -5.05
CA ALA A 152 -4.13 19.48 -3.92
C ALA A 152 -4.74 19.89 -2.58
N GLU A 153 -5.21 21.14 -2.43
CA GLU A 153 -5.84 21.67 -1.23
C GLU A 153 -7.14 20.93 -0.93
N HIS A 154 -8.06 20.91 -1.89
CA HIS A 154 -9.34 20.22 -1.71
C HIS A 154 -9.17 18.71 -1.53
N ALA A 155 -8.15 18.11 -2.16
CA ALA A 155 -7.82 16.70 -1.96
C ALA A 155 -7.35 16.42 -0.53
N ALA A 156 -6.40 17.24 -0.01
CA ALA A 156 -5.89 17.10 1.35
C ALA A 156 -6.98 17.32 2.40
N ASP A 157 -7.84 18.35 2.20
CA ASP A 157 -8.97 18.64 3.08
C ASP A 157 -9.96 17.47 3.11
N ALA A 158 -10.30 16.90 1.94
CA ALA A 158 -11.24 15.78 1.86
C ALA A 158 -10.69 14.53 2.58
N VAL A 159 -9.42 14.19 2.34
CA VAL A 159 -8.75 13.05 3.02
C VAL A 159 -8.74 13.27 4.54
N LEU A 160 -8.35 14.47 4.99
CA LEU A 160 -8.25 14.79 6.41
C LEU A 160 -9.61 14.82 7.10
N GLU A 161 -10.64 15.41 6.45
CA GLU A 161 -12.03 15.41 6.89
C GLU A 161 -12.53 13.97 7.15
N GLY A 162 -12.36 13.10 6.15
CA GLY A 162 -12.77 11.71 6.25
C GLY A 162 -12.02 10.94 7.33
N TYR A 163 -10.72 11.12 7.40
CA TYR A 163 -9.85 10.45 8.37
C TYR A 163 -10.20 10.85 9.81
N SER A 164 -10.26 12.15 10.11
CA SER A 164 -10.57 12.65 11.45
C SER A 164 -11.96 12.23 11.90
N GLN A 165 -12.98 12.40 11.04
CA GLN A 165 -14.35 11.99 11.35
C GLN A 165 -14.46 10.50 11.72
N TRP A 166 -13.77 9.62 10.99
CA TRP A 166 -13.85 8.19 11.26
C TRP A 166 -13.06 7.78 12.51
N LEU A 167 -11.96 8.45 12.81
CA LEU A 167 -11.27 8.26 14.09
C LEU A 167 -12.17 8.66 15.27
N GLU A 168 -12.86 9.80 15.18
CA GLU A 168 -13.75 10.30 16.23
C GLU A 168 -14.95 9.38 16.47
N THR A 169 -15.54 8.82 15.43
CA THR A 169 -16.74 7.96 15.52
C THR A 169 -16.44 6.49 15.74
N GLY A 170 -15.17 6.05 15.61
CA GLY A 170 -14.78 4.65 15.72
C GLY A 170 -14.88 3.87 14.41
N GLY A 171 -15.11 4.54 13.30
CA GLY A 171 -15.10 3.95 11.96
C GLY A 171 -16.36 3.16 11.58
N GLY A 172 -16.30 2.51 10.42
CA GLY A 172 -17.37 1.64 9.91
C GLY A 172 -17.01 1.02 8.55
N PRO A 173 -17.35 -0.25 8.30
CA PRO A 173 -17.03 -0.92 7.05
C PRO A 173 -17.83 -0.35 5.87
N PHE A 174 -17.22 -0.36 4.67
CA PHE A 174 -17.86 0.04 3.42
C PHE A 174 -18.53 -1.17 2.73
N ILE A 175 -19.80 -1.40 3.04
CA ILE A 175 -20.62 -2.44 2.38
C ILE A 175 -21.44 -1.78 1.28
N LEU A 176 -21.15 -2.12 0.02
CA LEU A 176 -21.66 -1.39 -1.13
C LEU A 176 -23.11 -1.73 -1.52
N GLU A 177 -23.63 -2.88 -1.09
CA GLU A 177 -25.03 -3.24 -1.34
C GLU A 177 -26.03 -2.33 -0.63
N GLU A 178 -25.68 -1.85 0.56
CA GLU A 178 -26.61 -1.13 1.45
C GLU A 178 -26.44 0.38 1.39
N SER A 179 -25.22 0.83 1.03
CA SER A 179 -24.86 2.24 1.08
C SER A 179 -23.79 2.58 0.04
N HIS A 180 -23.35 3.84 0.01
CA HIS A 180 -22.25 4.30 -0.85
C HIS A 180 -22.50 4.14 -2.37
N PRO A 181 -23.59 4.71 -2.95
CA PRO A 181 -23.95 4.49 -4.36
C PRO A 181 -22.85 4.94 -5.34
N GLY A 182 -22.07 5.98 -5.01
CA GLY A 182 -20.94 6.44 -5.82
C GLY A 182 -19.81 5.42 -5.91
N LEU A 183 -19.41 4.85 -4.77
CA LEU A 183 -18.40 3.78 -4.72
C LEU A 183 -18.91 2.50 -5.40
N ARG A 184 -20.21 2.18 -5.23
CA ARG A 184 -20.82 1.03 -5.89
C ARG A 184 -20.82 1.19 -7.41
N ALA A 185 -21.19 2.36 -7.92
CA ALA A 185 -21.14 2.65 -9.36
C ALA A 185 -19.73 2.49 -9.93
N MET A 186 -18.71 2.95 -9.21
CA MET A 186 -17.30 2.77 -9.56
C MET A 186 -16.90 1.29 -9.57
N ALA A 187 -17.29 0.54 -8.51
CA ALA A 187 -16.94 -0.87 -8.35
C ALA A 187 -17.57 -1.79 -9.41
N LEU A 188 -18.72 -1.40 -9.97
CA LEU A 188 -19.51 -2.16 -10.94
C LEU A 188 -19.52 -1.50 -12.33
N SER A 189 -18.56 -0.60 -12.60
CA SER A 189 -18.46 0.07 -13.89
C SER A 189 -18.14 -0.90 -15.03
N ALA A 190 -18.43 -0.49 -16.28
CA ALA A 190 -18.18 -1.29 -17.47
C ALA A 190 -16.69 -1.62 -17.67
N GLU A 191 -15.80 -0.80 -17.15
CA GLU A 191 -14.34 -1.00 -17.17
C GLU A 191 -13.90 -2.23 -16.33
N ARG A 192 -14.79 -2.78 -15.50
CA ARG A 192 -14.57 -3.98 -14.69
C ARG A 192 -15.36 -5.20 -15.18
N ASP A 193 -15.49 -5.34 -16.50
CA ASP A 193 -16.19 -6.45 -17.13
C ASP A 193 -15.64 -7.82 -16.70
N PRO A 194 -16.49 -8.72 -16.18
CA PRO A 194 -16.11 -10.08 -15.81
C PRO A 194 -15.55 -10.90 -16.98
N ILE A 195 -16.06 -10.75 -18.18
CA ILE A 195 -15.62 -11.52 -19.36
C ILE A 195 -14.19 -11.11 -19.72
N ALA A 196 -13.91 -9.81 -19.75
CA ALA A 196 -12.57 -9.28 -20.02
C ALA A 196 -11.55 -9.74 -18.97
N PHE A 197 -11.93 -9.80 -17.68
CA PHE A 197 -11.07 -10.31 -16.61
C PHE A 197 -10.62 -11.77 -16.88
N TRP A 198 -11.56 -12.66 -17.16
CA TRP A 198 -11.25 -14.08 -17.38
C TRP A 198 -10.50 -14.32 -18.70
N SER A 199 -10.78 -13.52 -19.74
CA SER A 199 -10.03 -13.57 -21.00
C SER A 199 -8.57 -13.19 -20.78
N LYS A 200 -8.32 -12.04 -20.18
CA LYS A 200 -6.95 -11.59 -19.86
C LYS A 200 -6.18 -12.61 -19.03
N LEU A 201 -6.84 -13.26 -18.08
CA LEU A 201 -6.20 -14.27 -17.25
C LEU A 201 -5.88 -15.54 -18.04
N LYS A 202 -6.74 -15.94 -19.00
CA LYS A 202 -6.52 -17.10 -19.87
C LYS A 202 -5.27 -16.95 -20.73
N ASP A 203 -4.94 -15.74 -21.15
CA ASP A 203 -3.81 -15.43 -22.03
C ASP A 203 -2.47 -15.33 -21.26
N SER A 204 -2.49 -15.44 -19.92
CA SER A 204 -1.29 -15.43 -19.09
C SER A 204 -0.45 -16.69 -19.32
N PRO A 205 0.91 -16.58 -19.29
CA PRO A 205 1.80 -17.74 -19.45
C PRO A 205 1.56 -18.79 -18.36
N GLN A 206 1.66 -20.06 -18.74
CA GLN A 206 1.62 -21.16 -17.77
C GLN A 206 2.90 -21.16 -16.92
N LEU A 207 2.76 -21.35 -15.62
CA LEU A 207 3.87 -21.43 -14.67
C LEU A 207 3.48 -22.28 -13.46
N GLU A 208 4.10 -23.43 -13.32
CA GLU A 208 3.87 -24.31 -12.17
C GLU A 208 4.49 -23.74 -10.90
N PRO A 209 3.75 -23.63 -9.80
CA PRO A 209 4.29 -23.22 -8.52
C PRO A 209 5.10 -24.34 -7.86
N PRO A 210 6.06 -24.00 -6.98
CA PRO A 210 6.69 -25.00 -6.12
C PRO A 210 5.66 -25.79 -5.30
N LYS A 211 5.91 -27.06 -5.02
CA LYS A 211 4.98 -27.97 -4.30
C LYS A 211 4.39 -27.37 -3.02
N ARG A 212 5.20 -26.61 -2.27
CA ARG A 212 4.75 -25.94 -1.04
C ARG A 212 3.71 -24.85 -1.33
N VAL A 213 3.95 -24.03 -2.35
CA VAL A 213 3.04 -22.94 -2.76
C VAL A 213 1.74 -23.52 -3.29
N ARG A 214 1.83 -24.53 -4.17
CA ARG A 214 0.66 -25.24 -4.68
C ARG A 214 -0.23 -25.73 -3.53
N ARG A 215 0.34 -26.39 -2.51
CA ARG A 215 -0.43 -26.86 -1.34
C ARG A 215 -1.19 -25.73 -0.63
N LEU A 216 -0.55 -24.57 -0.45
CA LEU A 216 -1.21 -23.39 0.16
C LEU A 216 -2.38 -22.89 -0.67
N MET A 217 -2.23 -22.89 -2.01
CA MET A 217 -3.28 -22.47 -2.93
C MET A 217 -4.44 -23.48 -2.96
N ASP A 218 -4.14 -24.76 -3.10
CA ASP A 218 -5.11 -25.86 -3.06
C ASP A 218 -5.98 -25.82 -1.78
N GLN A 219 -5.37 -25.53 -0.61
CA GLN A 219 -6.08 -25.42 0.67
C GLN A 219 -7.06 -24.24 0.73
N SER A 220 -6.88 -23.22 -0.08
CA SER A 220 -7.77 -22.06 -0.14
C SER A 220 -8.91 -22.23 -1.16
N LEU A 221 -8.92 -23.30 -1.94
CA LEU A 221 -9.98 -23.64 -2.87
C LEU A 221 -11.11 -24.44 -2.21
N PRO A 222 -12.37 -24.31 -2.67
CA PRO A 222 -13.43 -25.22 -2.27
C PRO A 222 -13.22 -26.62 -2.83
N GLY A 223 -13.87 -27.61 -2.25
CA GLY A 223 -13.88 -28.96 -2.81
C GLY A 223 -14.52 -29.01 -4.21
N GLY A 224 -14.11 -30.01 -5.02
CA GLY A 224 -14.72 -30.27 -6.34
C GLY A 224 -14.28 -29.34 -7.47
N VAL A 225 -13.16 -28.64 -7.31
CA VAL A 225 -12.55 -27.86 -8.39
C VAL A 225 -11.91 -28.77 -9.42
N SER A 226 -12.18 -28.51 -10.69
CA SER A 226 -11.65 -29.23 -11.83
C SER A 226 -10.92 -28.30 -12.81
N GLU A 227 -10.26 -28.86 -13.83
CA GLU A 227 -9.57 -28.11 -14.90
C GLU A 227 -8.54 -27.10 -14.36
N ILE A 228 -7.83 -27.47 -13.30
CA ILE A 228 -6.86 -26.59 -12.63
C ILE A 228 -5.69 -26.29 -13.57
N ARG A 229 -5.35 -25.01 -13.64
CA ARG A 229 -4.16 -24.50 -14.36
C ARG A 229 -3.43 -23.49 -13.49
N PHE A 230 -2.10 -23.48 -13.60
CA PHE A 230 -1.25 -22.52 -12.93
C PHE A 230 -0.66 -21.54 -13.95
N LEU A 231 -0.70 -20.26 -13.61
CA LEU A 231 -0.34 -19.16 -14.50
C LEU A 231 0.62 -18.22 -13.80
N HIS A 232 1.49 -17.57 -14.58
CA HIS A 232 2.23 -16.40 -14.15
C HIS A 232 1.38 -15.15 -14.39
N ARG A 233 1.27 -14.29 -13.38
CA ARG A 233 0.53 -13.03 -13.50
C ARG A 233 1.44 -11.84 -13.22
N VAL A 234 1.59 -10.97 -14.19
CA VAL A 234 2.26 -9.68 -14.05
C VAL A 234 1.25 -8.65 -13.57
N ALA A 235 1.35 -8.23 -12.31
CA ALA A 235 0.42 -7.27 -11.71
C ALA A 235 1.02 -6.58 -10.48
N GLY A 236 0.63 -5.31 -10.24
CA GLY A 236 1.07 -4.54 -9.09
C GLY A 236 2.53 -4.07 -9.24
N ILE A 237 2.73 -2.85 -9.75
CA ILE A 237 4.05 -2.30 -10.07
C ILE A 237 5.02 -2.37 -8.87
N GLY A 238 4.56 -2.13 -7.64
CA GLY A 238 5.37 -2.19 -6.42
C GLY A 238 5.99 -3.56 -6.18
N SER A 239 5.26 -4.64 -6.51
CA SER A 239 5.68 -6.03 -6.27
C SER A 239 6.21 -6.76 -7.52
N LEU A 240 6.38 -6.08 -8.66
CA LEU A 240 7.01 -6.68 -9.84
C LEU A 240 8.44 -7.14 -9.50
N GLY A 241 8.78 -8.34 -9.97
CA GLY A 241 10.00 -9.07 -9.62
C GLY A 241 9.81 -10.08 -8.49
N ARG A 242 8.80 -9.94 -7.62
CA ARG A 242 8.46 -10.96 -6.62
C ARG A 242 7.73 -12.14 -7.29
N PRO A 243 8.07 -13.41 -6.99
CA PRO A 243 7.37 -14.57 -7.54
C PRO A 243 5.88 -14.51 -7.26
N ARG A 244 5.07 -14.78 -8.29
CA ARG A 244 3.62 -14.74 -8.23
C ARG A 244 3.01 -15.82 -9.09
N TYR A 245 2.09 -16.58 -8.52
CA TYR A 245 1.38 -17.67 -9.17
C TYR A 245 -0.12 -17.44 -9.07
N VAL A 246 -0.85 -17.84 -10.10
CA VAL A 246 -2.32 -17.84 -10.09
C VAL A 246 -2.80 -19.24 -10.42
N GLU A 247 -3.64 -19.78 -9.57
CA GLU A 247 -4.39 -21.01 -9.80
C GLU A 247 -5.78 -20.67 -10.28
N VAL A 248 -6.17 -21.21 -11.42
CA VAL A 248 -7.50 -21.03 -12.00
C VAL A 248 -8.13 -22.41 -12.20
N GLY A 249 -9.38 -22.55 -11.79
CA GLY A 249 -10.14 -23.78 -11.99
C GLY A 249 -11.60 -23.52 -12.26
N SER A 250 -12.33 -24.58 -12.59
CA SER A 250 -13.78 -24.62 -12.78
C SER A 250 -14.43 -25.22 -11.53
N CYS A 251 -15.46 -24.57 -11.00
CA CYS A 251 -16.21 -25.01 -9.84
C CYS A 251 -17.70 -24.73 -10.04
N ASN A 252 -18.54 -25.76 -9.98
CA ASN A 252 -20.00 -25.64 -10.10
C ASN A 252 -20.48 -24.79 -11.29
N GLY A 253 -19.85 -24.96 -12.45
CA GLY A 253 -20.20 -24.23 -13.68
C GLY A 253 -19.61 -22.83 -13.82
N GLY A 254 -18.81 -22.35 -12.87
CA GLY A 254 -18.14 -21.06 -12.91
C GLY A 254 -16.63 -21.17 -12.73
N LYS A 255 -15.88 -20.09 -13.06
CA LYS A 255 -14.45 -20.00 -12.85
C LYS A 255 -14.14 -19.43 -11.47
N ILE A 256 -13.12 -19.96 -10.83
CA ILE A 256 -12.54 -19.43 -9.59
C ILE A 256 -11.03 -19.29 -9.73
N ALA A 257 -10.43 -18.39 -8.98
CA ALA A 257 -8.99 -18.24 -8.95
C ALA A 257 -8.44 -17.86 -7.57
N ARG A 258 -7.20 -18.28 -7.36
CA ARG A 258 -6.37 -17.88 -6.19
C ARG A 258 -5.04 -17.34 -6.70
N GLU A 259 -4.52 -16.37 -6.00
CA GLU A 259 -3.20 -15.81 -6.24
C GLU A 259 -2.32 -16.10 -5.03
N ALA A 260 -1.10 -16.60 -5.27
CA ALA A 260 -0.04 -16.66 -4.28
C ALA A 260 1.09 -15.72 -4.70
N LYS A 261 1.47 -14.79 -3.83
CA LYS A 261 2.55 -13.82 -4.02
C LYS A 261 3.56 -13.97 -2.91
N ALA A 262 4.86 -13.98 -3.23
CA ALA A 262 5.91 -14.02 -2.21
C ALA A 262 5.77 -12.84 -1.24
N TRP A 263 5.67 -13.15 0.05
CA TRP A 263 5.67 -12.17 1.12
C TRP A 263 7.10 -11.76 1.47
N LEU A 264 7.28 -10.49 1.75
CA LEU A 264 8.56 -9.92 2.21
C LEU A 264 8.29 -8.92 3.35
N PRO A 265 9.24 -8.71 4.24
CA PRO A 265 9.19 -7.61 5.19
C PRO A 265 9.08 -6.26 4.48
N SER A 266 8.44 -5.29 5.14
CA SER A 266 8.26 -3.95 4.58
C SER A 266 9.59 -3.26 4.28
N ALA A 267 9.63 -2.54 3.17
CA ALA A 267 10.74 -1.68 2.78
C ALA A 267 11.00 -0.55 3.80
N TRP A 268 10.00 -0.18 4.61
CA TRP A 268 10.19 0.72 5.75
C TRP A 268 11.16 0.17 6.78
N SER A 269 11.01 -1.12 7.12
CA SER A 269 11.91 -1.81 8.05
C SER A 269 13.30 -1.99 7.48
N TRP A 270 13.39 -2.27 6.17
CA TRP A 270 14.66 -2.37 5.46
C TRP A 270 15.43 -1.04 5.47
N ALA A 271 14.79 0.07 5.12
CA ALA A 271 15.40 1.40 5.08
C ALA A 271 15.95 1.87 6.44
N ARG A 272 15.50 1.25 7.54
CA ARG A 272 15.96 1.53 8.91
C ARG A 272 16.90 0.47 9.49
N GLY A 273 17.32 -0.52 8.70
CA GLY A 273 18.16 -1.62 9.17
C GLY A 273 17.50 -2.46 10.28
N ARG A 274 16.17 -2.44 10.40
CA ARG A 274 15.40 -3.10 11.47
C ARG A 274 14.38 -4.08 10.88
N VAL A 275 14.85 -4.96 9.98
CA VAL A 275 14.00 -5.94 9.33
C VAL A 275 13.41 -6.91 10.35
N LYS A 276 12.09 -6.97 10.43
CA LYS A 276 11.34 -7.93 11.26
C LYS A 276 10.62 -8.91 10.35
N GLU A 277 10.89 -10.19 10.52
CA GLU A 277 10.26 -11.32 9.79
C GLU A 277 8.85 -11.60 10.37
N HIS A 278 8.00 -10.57 10.36
CA HIS A 278 6.64 -10.63 10.89
C HIS A 278 5.63 -9.97 9.95
N ALA A 279 4.58 -10.71 9.60
CA ALA A 279 3.52 -10.20 8.75
C ALA A 279 2.54 -9.31 9.56
N TYR A 280 2.86 -8.05 9.72
CA TYR A 280 2.00 -7.07 10.41
C TYR A 280 0.62 -6.93 9.77
N SER A 281 0.49 -7.21 8.47
CA SER A 281 -0.79 -7.22 7.75
C SER A 281 -1.82 -8.15 8.38
N VAL A 282 -1.43 -9.33 8.87
CA VAL A 282 -2.34 -10.26 9.56
C VAL A 282 -2.89 -9.63 10.83
N ARG A 283 -2.03 -8.99 11.63
CA ARG A 283 -2.45 -8.30 12.86
C ARG A 283 -3.35 -7.12 12.54
N MET A 284 -3.02 -6.30 11.53
CA MET A 284 -3.83 -5.18 11.08
C MET A 284 -5.23 -5.65 10.64
N LEU A 285 -5.31 -6.61 9.73
CA LEU A 285 -6.58 -7.10 9.19
C LEU A 285 -7.48 -7.76 10.23
N LYS A 286 -6.89 -8.37 11.27
CA LYS A 286 -7.64 -8.96 12.39
C LYS A 286 -8.35 -7.91 13.25
N HIS A 287 -7.80 -6.71 13.36
CA HIS A 287 -8.26 -5.67 14.29
C HIS A 287 -8.80 -4.42 13.61
N ALA A 288 -8.63 -4.26 12.30
CA ALA A 288 -9.17 -3.14 11.54
C ALA A 288 -10.71 -3.14 11.53
N VAL A 289 -11.29 -1.94 11.46
CA VAL A 289 -12.75 -1.76 11.42
C VAL A 289 -13.25 -1.95 9.98
N ARG A 290 -13.28 -3.21 9.52
CA ARG A 290 -13.68 -3.56 8.16
C ARG A 290 -14.21 -4.99 8.07
N GLN A 291 -14.97 -5.29 7.00
CA GLN A 291 -15.32 -6.67 6.70
C GLN A 291 -14.11 -7.38 6.08
N PRO A 292 -13.67 -8.52 6.63
CA PRO A 292 -12.50 -9.22 6.11
C PRO A 292 -12.76 -9.86 4.74
N ASP A 293 -11.69 -10.00 3.91
CA ASP A 293 -11.70 -10.98 2.82
C ASP A 293 -11.40 -12.36 3.42
N PRO A 294 -12.34 -13.31 3.35
CA PRO A 294 -12.18 -14.63 4.00
C PRO A 294 -11.09 -15.49 3.36
N TYR A 295 -10.56 -15.08 2.20
CA TYR A 295 -9.54 -15.82 1.47
C TYR A 295 -8.17 -15.13 1.48
N TYR A 296 -8.00 -14.10 2.32
CA TYR A 296 -6.68 -13.50 2.52
C TYR A 296 -5.94 -14.20 3.64
N SER A 297 -4.77 -14.74 3.36
CA SER A 297 -3.88 -15.33 4.36
C SER A 297 -2.41 -15.01 4.08
N VAL A 298 -1.59 -15.02 5.13
CA VAL A 298 -0.13 -14.96 5.01
C VAL A 298 0.44 -16.17 5.73
N GLU A 299 1.01 -17.07 4.98
CA GLU A 299 1.53 -18.33 5.50
C GLU A 299 2.80 -18.74 4.76
N ALA A 300 3.78 -19.25 5.52
CA ALA A 300 4.98 -19.85 4.97
C ALA A 300 5.77 -18.97 3.99
N GLY A 301 5.71 -17.63 4.17
CA GLY A 301 6.34 -16.65 3.29
C GLY A 301 5.53 -16.32 2.01
N TRP A 302 4.23 -16.58 2.01
CA TRP A 302 3.34 -16.31 0.89
C TRP A 302 2.05 -15.62 1.34
N VAL A 303 1.64 -14.62 0.57
CA VAL A 303 0.28 -14.06 0.63
C VAL A 303 -0.58 -14.87 -0.32
N VAL A 304 -1.63 -15.50 0.17
CA VAL A 304 -2.64 -16.17 -0.66
C VAL A 304 -3.94 -15.39 -0.56
N ARG A 305 -4.58 -15.13 -1.72
CA ARG A 305 -5.85 -14.40 -1.77
C ARG A 305 -6.73 -14.84 -2.94
N ARG A 306 -8.02 -14.59 -2.81
CA ARG A 306 -8.96 -14.70 -3.92
C ARG A 306 -8.71 -13.56 -4.93
N ILE A 307 -8.77 -13.90 -6.22
CA ILE A 307 -8.89 -12.92 -7.30
C ILE A 307 -10.11 -13.22 -8.15
N GLY A 308 -10.69 -12.18 -8.72
CA GLY A 308 -11.90 -12.30 -9.54
C GLY A 308 -12.28 -10.93 -10.12
N PRO A 309 -13.32 -10.84 -10.97
CA PRO A 309 -13.73 -9.61 -11.63
C PRO A 309 -13.95 -8.43 -10.67
N HIS A 310 -14.56 -8.70 -9.52
CA HIS A 310 -14.83 -7.70 -8.49
C HIS A 310 -14.04 -7.94 -7.19
N CYS A 311 -12.92 -8.67 -7.30
CA CYS A 311 -12.01 -8.94 -6.17
C CYS A 311 -10.61 -8.48 -6.55
N GLY A 312 -10.32 -7.20 -6.36
CA GLY A 312 -9.05 -6.59 -6.68
C GLY A 312 -9.10 -5.06 -6.64
N ARG A 313 -7.97 -4.43 -6.83
CA ARG A 313 -7.87 -2.95 -6.84
C ARG A 313 -8.66 -2.35 -8.00
N ILE A 314 -9.03 -1.09 -7.84
CA ILE A 314 -9.62 -0.26 -8.88
C ILE A 314 -8.54 0.74 -9.33
N GLU A 315 -8.17 0.68 -10.59
CA GLU A 315 -7.19 1.59 -11.19
C GLU A 315 -7.89 2.88 -11.65
N LEU A 316 -7.20 4.02 -11.70
CA LEU A 316 -7.77 5.30 -12.11
C LEU A 316 -8.45 5.23 -13.49
N GLY A 317 -7.84 4.52 -14.43
CA GLY A 317 -8.43 4.27 -15.75
C GLY A 317 -9.75 3.48 -15.75
N GLN A 318 -10.08 2.82 -14.62
CA GLN A 318 -11.33 2.09 -14.41
C GLN A 318 -12.40 2.91 -13.66
N PHE A 319 -12.08 4.15 -13.30
CA PHE A 319 -13.04 5.04 -12.66
C PHE A 319 -14.07 5.52 -13.66
N PRO A 320 -15.34 5.72 -13.26
CA PRO A 320 -16.35 6.34 -14.13
C PRO A 320 -15.88 7.72 -14.61
N LYS A 321 -16.20 8.06 -15.85
CA LYS A 321 -15.85 9.39 -16.44
C LYS A 321 -16.44 10.55 -15.64
N ARG A 322 -17.63 10.35 -15.06
CA ARG A 322 -18.27 11.32 -14.15
C ARG A 322 -18.18 10.79 -12.75
N ARG A 323 -17.41 11.44 -11.89
CA ARG A 323 -17.21 11.08 -10.49
C ARG A 323 -17.04 12.30 -9.63
N ASP A 324 -17.42 12.19 -8.38
CA ASP A 324 -17.10 13.21 -7.37
C ASP A 324 -15.79 12.79 -6.67
N GLU A 325 -14.69 13.38 -7.12
CA GLU A 325 -13.35 13.05 -6.60
C GLU A 325 -13.20 13.44 -5.13
N ARG A 326 -13.87 14.54 -4.68
CA ARG A 326 -13.84 14.95 -3.27
C ARG A 326 -14.49 13.88 -2.38
N LEU A 327 -15.66 13.34 -2.77
CA LEU A 327 -16.32 12.29 -2.00
C LEU A 327 -15.48 11.02 -1.95
N ILE A 328 -14.88 10.60 -3.07
CA ILE A 328 -14.03 9.42 -3.13
C ILE A 328 -12.81 9.59 -2.21
N LEU A 329 -12.15 10.74 -2.24
CA LEU A 329 -10.97 11.01 -1.40
C LEU A 329 -11.33 11.10 0.09
N ARG A 330 -12.50 11.65 0.43
CA ARG A 330 -13.01 11.62 1.78
C ARG A 330 -13.23 10.18 2.26
N ASP A 331 -13.81 9.32 1.42
CA ASP A 331 -14.02 7.92 1.76
C ASP A 331 -12.68 7.15 1.83
N MET A 332 -11.67 7.52 1.02
CA MET A 332 -10.30 7.00 1.16
C MET A 332 -9.67 7.38 2.50
N GLY A 333 -9.88 8.63 2.96
CA GLY A 333 -9.49 9.07 4.30
C GLY A 333 -10.18 8.26 5.41
N ARG A 334 -11.48 8.03 5.28
CA ARG A 334 -12.27 7.20 6.20
C ARG A 334 -11.76 5.77 6.28
N GLU A 335 -11.48 5.13 5.13
CA GLU A 335 -10.95 3.78 5.11
C GLU A 335 -9.51 3.72 5.67
N THR A 336 -8.72 4.76 5.49
CA THR A 336 -7.41 4.87 6.15
C THR A 336 -7.56 4.88 7.67
N ALA A 337 -8.55 5.61 8.20
CA ALA A 337 -8.87 5.55 9.63
C ALA A 337 -9.32 4.14 10.08
N ASN A 338 -10.15 3.45 9.29
CA ASN A 338 -10.58 2.07 9.59
C ASN A 338 -9.40 1.12 9.82
N VAL A 339 -8.37 1.20 8.97
CA VAL A 339 -7.19 0.33 9.13
C VAL A 339 -6.29 0.80 10.27
N HIS A 340 -6.17 2.09 10.52
CA HIS A 340 -5.43 2.64 11.66
C HIS A 340 -6.07 2.33 13.01
N LEU A 341 -7.38 2.18 13.06
CA LEU A 341 -8.12 1.72 14.24
C LEU A 341 -7.78 0.26 14.64
N ALA A 342 -7.03 -0.49 13.81
CA ALA A 342 -6.37 -1.72 14.25
C ALA A 342 -5.37 -1.50 15.40
N SER A 343 -5.01 -0.25 15.69
CA SER A 343 -4.18 0.17 16.81
C SER A 343 -4.97 1.07 17.78
N PRO A 344 -6.04 0.56 18.45
CA PRO A 344 -7.04 1.38 19.15
C PRO A 344 -6.44 2.22 20.29
N LYS A 345 -5.36 1.78 20.90
CA LYS A 345 -4.66 2.52 21.99
C LYS A 345 -3.98 3.80 21.51
N ARG A 346 -3.81 3.97 20.19
CA ARG A 346 -3.19 5.14 19.58
C ARG A 346 -4.18 6.21 19.14
N ARG A 347 -5.48 5.89 19.16
CA ARG A 347 -6.54 6.77 18.66
C ARG A 347 -6.49 8.17 19.29
N ASP A 348 -6.47 8.24 20.63
CA ASP A 348 -6.52 9.52 21.34
C ASP A 348 -5.22 10.31 21.16
N GLU A 349 -4.07 9.64 21.08
CA GLU A 349 -2.78 10.27 20.77
C GLU A 349 -2.81 10.89 19.36
N ILE A 350 -3.40 10.21 18.37
CA ILE A 350 -3.51 10.72 17.00
C ILE A 350 -4.47 11.91 16.93
N LEU A 351 -5.63 11.83 17.60
CA LEU A 351 -6.58 12.96 17.65
C LEU A 351 -5.95 14.19 18.31
N GLY A 352 -5.16 14.02 19.35
CA GLY A 352 -4.39 15.10 19.97
C GLY A 352 -3.36 15.71 19.02
N ASP A 353 -2.56 14.85 18.36
CA ASP A 353 -1.55 15.31 17.39
C ASP A 353 -2.20 16.04 16.19
N LEU A 354 -3.35 15.56 15.69
CA LEU A 354 -4.10 16.23 14.62
C LEU A 354 -4.60 17.62 15.03
N ALA A 355 -5.07 17.77 16.27
CA ALA A 355 -5.55 19.05 16.79
C ALA A 355 -4.43 20.11 16.94
N ASP A 356 -3.21 19.67 17.20
CA ASP A 356 -2.03 20.54 17.36
C ASP A 356 -1.36 20.91 16.01
N ARG A 357 -1.75 20.26 14.90
CA ARG A 357 -1.15 20.54 13.59
C ARG A 357 -1.66 21.83 12.97
N LYS A 358 -0.75 22.55 12.32
CA LYS A 358 -1.09 23.77 11.60
C LYS A 358 -2.01 23.48 10.41
N PRO A 359 -2.98 24.37 10.09
CA PRO A 359 -3.74 24.25 8.84
C PRO A 359 -2.81 24.13 7.64
N GLY A 360 -3.19 23.28 6.67
CA GLY A 360 -2.41 23.09 5.44
C GLY A 360 -1.21 22.13 5.55
N TRP A 361 -0.88 21.60 6.74
CA TRP A 361 0.28 20.71 6.94
C TRP A 361 0.31 19.52 5.96
N LEU A 362 -0.85 18.94 5.68
CA LEU A 362 -0.96 17.75 4.85
C LEU A 362 -0.69 18.04 3.37
N VAL A 363 -1.22 19.14 2.85
CA VAL A 363 -0.96 19.55 1.46
C VAL A 363 0.48 20.02 1.27
N GLU A 364 1.06 20.72 2.26
CA GLU A 364 2.47 21.14 2.21
C GLU A 364 3.41 19.92 2.16
N ALA A 365 3.21 18.96 3.05
CA ALA A 365 3.99 17.72 3.07
C ALA A 365 3.77 16.89 1.79
N GLY A 366 2.53 16.82 1.30
CA GLY A 366 2.20 16.13 0.05
C GLY A 366 2.92 16.74 -1.16
N ARG A 367 3.02 18.06 -1.24
CA ARG A 367 3.76 18.78 -2.30
C ARG A 367 5.27 18.55 -2.19
N ALA A 368 5.83 18.67 -0.99
CA ALA A 368 7.25 18.44 -0.79
C ALA A 368 7.66 17.02 -1.19
N MET A 369 6.86 16.02 -0.83
CA MET A 369 7.12 14.64 -1.23
C MET A 369 6.84 14.37 -2.72
N ALA A 370 5.91 15.10 -3.36
CA ALA A 370 5.69 15.01 -4.80
C ALA A 370 6.90 15.55 -5.58
N GLU A 371 7.43 16.70 -5.17
CA GLU A 371 8.63 17.30 -5.77
C GLU A 371 9.85 16.39 -5.61
N ALA A 372 10.06 15.85 -4.41
CA ALA A 372 11.15 14.89 -4.17
C ALA A 372 11.00 13.61 -5.02
N THR A 373 9.77 13.13 -5.20
CA THR A 373 9.47 11.97 -6.05
C THR A 373 9.73 12.27 -7.53
N GLU A 374 9.34 13.43 -8.03
CA GLU A 374 9.58 13.86 -9.41
C GLU A 374 11.06 14.06 -9.69
N GLN A 375 11.80 14.63 -8.75
CA GLN A 375 13.26 14.76 -8.89
C GLN A 375 13.95 13.40 -8.98
N ASP A 376 13.55 12.45 -8.13
CA ASP A 376 14.09 11.08 -8.19
C ASP A 376 13.66 10.35 -9.47
N TRP A 377 12.42 10.55 -9.92
CA TRP A 377 11.93 10.00 -11.17
C TRP A 377 12.75 10.52 -12.36
N GLU A 378 13.02 11.82 -12.44
CA GLU A 378 13.85 12.43 -13.50
C GLU A 378 15.27 11.87 -13.49
N ASN A 379 15.88 11.78 -12.30
CA ASN A 379 17.21 11.20 -12.14
C ASN A 379 17.24 9.71 -12.54
N PHE A 380 16.18 8.95 -12.21
CA PHE A 380 16.06 7.54 -12.58
C PHE A 380 15.87 7.38 -14.09
N ARG A 381 14.87 8.03 -14.69
CA ARG A 381 14.50 7.84 -16.10
C ARG A 381 15.62 8.23 -17.09
N THR A 382 16.46 9.21 -16.70
CA THR A 382 17.61 9.68 -17.49
C THR A 382 18.88 8.89 -17.24
N SER A 383 18.91 8.03 -16.25
CA SER A 383 20.08 7.22 -15.91
C SER A 383 20.40 6.17 -16.98
N GLN A 384 21.69 5.83 -17.13
CA GLN A 384 22.11 4.72 -17.99
C GLN A 384 21.53 3.39 -17.49
N PHE A 385 21.49 3.19 -16.14
CA PHE A 385 20.90 2.00 -15.53
C PHE A 385 19.47 1.76 -16.00
N ALA A 386 18.60 2.78 -15.97
CA ALA A 386 17.21 2.63 -16.37
C ALA A 386 17.05 2.34 -17.87
N ARG A 387 17.91 2.93 -18.71
CA ARG A 387 17.91 2.66 -20.16
C ARG A 387 18.30 1.23 -20.47
N ASP A 388 19.37 0.73 -19.85
CA ASP A 388 19.92 -0.60 -20.12
C ASP A 388 19.05 -1.73 -19.59
N ASN A 389 18.30 -1.47 -18.51
CA ASN A 389 17.49 -2.47 -17.81
C ASN A 389 15.98 -2.40 -18.13
N SER A 390 15.51 -1.43 -18.92
CA SER A 390 14.13 -1.40 -19.41
C SER A 390 13.98 -2.25 -20.67
N HIS A 391 12.77 -2.75 -20.94
CA HIS A 391 12.46 -3.27 -22.26
C HIS A 391 12.56 -2.14 -23.29
N ALA A 392 13.18 -2.41 -24.46
CA ALA A 392 13.11 -1.49 -25.58
C ALA A 392 11.64 -1.17 -25.86
N GLU A 393 11.27 0.10 -25.93
CA GLU A 393 9.95 0.50 -26.41
C GLU A 393 9.82 -0.06 -27.84
N LYS A 394 8.86 -0.95 -28.08
CA LYS A 394 8.46 -1.27 -29.45
C LYS A 394 7.98 0.05 -30.04
N GLY A 395 8.74 0.62 -30.95
CA GLY A 395 8.30 1.76 -31.74
C GLY A 395 6.93 1.45 -32.35
N PRO A 396 6.09 2.45 -32.67
CA PRO A 396 4.83 2.21 -33.35
C PRO A 396 5.12 1.36 -34.60
N GLU A 397 4.52 0.16 -34.64
CA GLU A 397 4.54 -0.63 -35.88
C GLU A 397 3.84 0.23 -36.93
N HIS A 398 4.63 0.85 -37.82
CA HIS A 398 4.10 1.44 -39.05
C HIS A 398 3.53 0.27 -39.86
N GLY A 399 2.21 0.06 -39.73
CA GLY A 399 1.46 -0.83 -40.60
C GLY A 399 1.62 -0.34 -42.02
N GLY A 400 2.27 -1.21 -42.84
CA GLY A 400 2.20 -1.14 -44.28
C GLY A 400 0.92 -1.78 -44.76
#